data_267d5141b8f2950e423100bd37459fff
#
_entry.id   267d5141b8f2950e423100bd37459fff
#
_cell.length_a   1.000
_cell.length_b   1.000
_cell.length_c   1.000
_cell.angle_alpha   90.00
_cell.angle_beta   90.00
_cell.angle_gamma   90.00
#
_symmetry.space_group_name_H-M   'P 1'
#
loop_
_entity.id
_entity.type
_entity.pdbx_description
1 polymer ?
#
loop_
_entity_poly.entity_id
_entity_poly.type
_entity_poly.pdbx_seq_one_letter_code
_entity_poly.pdbx_strand_id
1 'polypeptide(L)'
;MGMFGARLTYYEHAKLEQDVWAKKRELLDNEWAQWGRRCLCIQASCVFSSAGGQIDQWVQKDRELPVNLGRSLTLGWSFAYSAEQWVTHLLELVIERLGEHIERIKDLLVVEILVDPGTFAALRDTAFDSAKTLDGILVKRAIKLPLTVKMLSESGLERLYHCVDQHFTAPLLLIAGQRATDANSYSEGAVSLLIGTTDHRAPTAESQVRVYRPMLSNVEALYADLGQVRRIQGGADNDADIWDTGLDKHALGTIRKASSDAGGGHVANERDTLENNFDEVAGLAGPLSGWVALGLAIQAATRRQRSQLVVSANGSSAIAIVMARTNHSS
;
A
#
# COMPACT_ATOMS: atom_id res chain seq x y z
N MET A 1 -2.37 50.58 45.64
CA MET A 1 -2.54 50.38 44.20
C MET A 1 -1.58 49.33 43.57
N GLY A 2 -0.55 48.83 44.24
CA GLY A 2 0.43 47.90 43.64
C GLY A 2 -0.02 46.46 43.36
N MET A 3 -0.94 45.90 44.17
CA MET A 3 -1.34 44.49 44.01
C MET A 3 -2.21 44.22 42.79
N PHE A 4 -3.04 45.15 42.37
CA PHE A 4 -3.91 44.95 41.18
C PHE A 4 -3.09 44.99 39.87
N GLY A 5 -2.09 45.88 39.78
CA GLY A 5 -1.22 45.95 38.60
C GLY A 5 -0.42 44.67 38.42
N ALA A 6 0.19 44.14 39.50
CA ALA A 6 0.96 42.90 39.41
C ALA A 6 0.12 41.69 38.99
N ARG A 7 -1.15 41.57 39.45
CA ARG A 7 -2.05 40.52 39.02
C ARG A 7 -2.48 40.63 37.55
N LEU A 8 -2.71 41.86 37.09
CA LEU A 8 -3.07 42.09 35.68
C LEU A 8 -1.90 41.74 34.76
N THR A 9 -0.67 42.17 35.07
CA THR A 9 0.51 41.83 34.32
C THR A 9 0.78 40.33 34.29
N TYR A 10 0.60 39.64 35.43
CA TYR A 10 0.74 38.20 35.47
C TYR A 10 -0.32 37.48 34.59
N TYR A 11 -1.56 37.96 34.63
CA TYR A 11 -2.66 37.40 33.80
C TYR A 11 -2.37 37.64 32.29
N GLU A 12 -1.95 38.82 31.92
CA GLU A 12 -1.59 39.15 30.53
C GLU A 12 -0.40 38.31 30.03
N HIS A 13 0.61 38.12 30.88
CA HIS A 13 1.75 37.26 30.53
C HIS A 13 1.32 35.79 30.36
N ALA A 14 0.52 35.26 31.28
CA ALA A 14 -0.01 33.87 31.16
C ALA A 14 -0.88 33.68 29.92
N LYS A 15 -1.68 34.70 29.56
CA LYS A 15 -2.49 34.69 28.35
C LYS A 15 -1.61 34.71 27.08
N LEU A 16 -0.58 35.56 27.05
CA LEU A 16 0.36 35.60 25.95
C LEU A 16 1.12 34.28 25.78
N GLU A 17 1.54 33.66 26.87
CA GLU A 17 2.16 32.33 26.82
C GLU A 17 1.18 31.28 26.26
N GLN A 18 -0.07 31.30 26.72
CA GLN A 18 -1.11 30.38 26.21
C GLN A 18 -1.35 30.59 24.70
N ASP A 19 -1.40 31.82 24.22
CA ASP A 19 -1.59 32.15 22.81
C ASP A 19 -0.38 31.70 21.96
N VAL A 20 0.83 31.87 22.47
CA VAL A 20 2.06 31.38 21.82
C VAL A 20 2.06 29.86 21.70
N TRP A 21 1.70 29.17 22.79
CA TRP A 21 1.61 27.72 22.78
C TRP A 21 0.49 27.20 21.86
N ALA A 22 -0.64 27.88 21.80
CA ALA A 22 -1.74 27.54 20.89
C ALA A 22 -1.30 27.65 19.43
N LYS A 23 -0.65 28.77 19.06
CA LYS A 23 -0.08 28.95 17.70
C LYS A 23 0.97 27.90 17.36
N LYS A 24 1.87 27.61 18.30
CA LYS A 24 2.90 26.58 18.08
C LYS A 24 2.27 25.20 17.86
N ARG A 25 1.24 24.87 18.61
CA ARG A 25 0.49 23.61 18.44
C ARG A 25 -0.18 23.55 17.07
N GLU A 26 -0.84 24.63 16.65
CA GLU A 26 -1.47 24.72 15.33
C GLU A 26 -0.45 24.55 14.18
N LEU A 27 0.72 25.16 14.29
CA LEU A 27 1.81 24.98 13.32
C LEU A 27 2.26 23.51 13.26
N LEU A 28 2.49 22.89 14.42
CA LEU A 28 2.86 21.47 14.48
C LEU A 28 1.77 20.56 13.92
N ASP A 29 0.52 20.82 14.24
CA ASP A 29 -0.62 20.05 13.72
C ASP A 29 -0.72 20.17 12.19
N ASN A 30 -0.45 21.36 11.65
CA ASN A 30 -0.41 21.58 10.21
C ASN A 30 0.77 20.86 9.53
N GLU A 31 1.96 20.91 10.13
CA GLU A 31 3.14 20.18 9.64
C GLU A 31 2.89 18.66 9.65
N TRP A 32 2.31 18.14 10.73
CA TRP A 32 1.90 16.73 10.84
C TRP A 32 0.87 16.35 9.79
N ALA A 33 -0.12 17.20 9.57
CA ALA A 33 -1.13 16.95 8.56
C ALA A 33 -0.53 16.93 7.14
N GLN A 34 0.38 17.87 6.83
CA GLN A 34 1.09 17.89 5.56
C GLN A 34 1.97 16.63 5.38
N TRP A 35 2.69 16.25 6.42
CA TRP A 35 3.52 15.05 6.42
C TRP A 35 2.68 13.78 6.21
N GLY A 36 1.55 13.65 6.91
CA GLY A 36 0.65 12.49 6.79
C GLY A 36 -0.08 12.41 5.45
N ARG A 37 -0.23 13.55 4.73
CA ARG A 37 -0.85 13.62 3.40
C ARG A 37 0.11 13.36 2.25
N ARG A 38 1.39 13.14 2.51
CA ARG A 38 2.32 12.72 1.46
C ARG A 38 1.84 11.40 0.87
N CYS A 39 1.95 11.28 -0.44
CA CYS A 39 1.46 10.12 -1.15
C CYS A 39 2.37 9.75 -2.32
N LEU A 40 2.25 8.51 -2.76
CA LEU A 40 2.79 8.02 -4.00
C LEU A 40 1.71 8.10 -5.08
N CYS A 41 2.11 8.53 -6.28
CA CYS A 41 1.24 8.56 -7.45
C CYS A 41 1.46 7.29 -8.26
N ILE A 42 0.47 6.40 -8.28
CA ILE A 42 0.53 5.15 -9.03
C ILE A 42 0.04 5.40 -10.45
N GLN A 43 0.91 5.18 -11.41
CA GLN A 43 0.61 5.31 -12.84
C GLN A 43 -0.01 4.04 -13.41
N ALA A 44 0.52 2.88 -13.01
CA ALA A 44 0.01 1.59 -13.41
C ALA A 44 0.30 0.53 -12.34
N SER A 45 -0.52 -0.51 -12.31
CA SER A 45 -0.32 -1.65 -11.41
C SER A 45 -0.77 -2.95 -12.05
N CYS A 46 -0.15 -4.05 -11.68
CA CYS A 46 -0.70 -5.37 -11.95
C CYS A 46 -0.53 -6.27 -10.73
N VAL A 47 -1.47 -7.21 -10.58
CA VAL A 47 -1.51 -8.16 -9.47
C VAL A 47 -1.55 -9.58 -10.02
N PHE A 48 -0.80 -10.45 -9.38
CA PHE A 48 -0.80 -11.90 -9.60
C PHE A 48 -1.16 -12.56 -8.28
N SER A 49 -2.29 -13.21 -8.26
CA SER A 49 -2.78 -13.94 -7.09
C SER A 49 -3.10 -15.37 -7.46
N SER A 50 -2.98 -16.25 -6.51
CA SER A 50 -3.45 -17.65 -6.61
C SER A 50 -4.94 -17.75 -6.94
N ALA A 51 -5.74 -16.72 -6.66
CA ALA A 51 -7.13 -16.62 -7.11
C ALA A 51 -7.28 -16.49 -8.64
N GLY A 52 -6.18 -16.27 -9.38
CA GLY A 52 -6.11 -16.32 -10.85
C GLY A 52 -7.10 -15.37 -11.53
N GLY A 53 -7.87 -15.91 -12.51
CA GLY A 53 -8.86 -15.13 -13.28
C GLY A 53 -10.04 -14.57 -12.47
N GLN A 54 -10.11 -14.84 -11.18
CA GLN A 54 -11.13 -14.31 -10.28
C GLN A 54 -10.77 -12.93 -9.71
N ILE A 55 -9.54 -12.43 -9.95
CA ILE A 55 -9.12 -11.10 -9.48
C ILE A 55 -10.10 -10.02 -9.95
N ASP A 56 -10.50 -10.06 -11.22
CA ASP A 56 -11.46 -9.09 -11.76
C ASP A 56 -12.82 -9.18 -11.09
N GLN A 57 -13.30 -10.38 -10.81
CA GLN A 57 -14.54 -10.61 -10.09
C GLN A 57 -14.45 -10.12 -8.65
N TRP A 58 -13.32 -10.35 -8.00
CA TRP A 58 -13.04 -9.89 -6.66
C TRP A 58 -13.03 -8.36 -6.58
N VAL A 59 -12.30 -7.74 -7.49
CA VAL A 59 -12.21 -6.28 -7.57
C VAL A 59 -13.56 -5.64 -7.90
N GLN A 60 -14.42 -6.30 -8.70
CA GLN A 60 -15.76 -5.81 -9.07
C GLN A 60 -16.86 -6.26 -8.12
N LYS A 61 -16.62 -7.30 -7.32
CA LYS A 61 -17.59 -7.95 -6.43
C LYS A 61 -18.82 -8.51 -7.14
N ASP A 62 -18.64 -8.98 -8.35
CA ASP A 62 -19.76 -9.45 -9.19
C ASP A 62 -20.26 -10.85 -8.81
N ARG A 63 -19.49 -11.60 -8.01
CA ARG A 63 -19.80 -13.00 -7.64
C ARG A 63 -19.26 -13.37 -6.26
N GLU A 64 -19.85 -14.39 -5.67
CA GLU A 64 -19.27 -15.08 -4.52
C GLU A 64 -17.91 -15.68 -4.90
N LEU A 65 -16.90 -15.37 -4.11
CA LEU A 65 -15.56 -15.89 -4.30
C LEU A 65 -15.37 -17.18 -3.50
N PRO A 66 -14.53 -18.10 -3.98
CA PRO A 66 -14.23 -19.31 -3.22
C PRO A 66 -13.55 -18.97 -1.90
N VAL A 67 -13.93 -19.66 -0.85
CA VAL A 67 -13.30 -19.53 0.47
C VAL A 67 -12.14 -20.52 0.54
N ASN A 68 -10.93 -19.98 0.72
CA ASN A 68 -9.67 -20.72 0.79
C ASN A 68 -8.97 -20.59 2.14
N LEU A 69 -9.70 -20.19 3.16
CA LEU A 69 -9.16 -19.94 4.49
C LEU A 69 -8.31 -21.13 5.01
N GLY A 70 -7.09 -20.81 5.46
CA GLY A 70 -6.16 -21.81 6.00
C GLY A 70 -5.50 -22.71 4.95
N ARG A 71 -5.64 -22.42 3.66
CA ARG A 71 -4.98 -23.15 2.58
C ARG A 71 -3.80 -22.35 2.03
N SER A 72 -2.70 -23.02 1.75
CA SER A 72 -1.63 -22.47 0.93
C SER A 72 -1.97 -22.69 -0.54
N LEU A 73 -1.98 -21.63 -1.32
CA LEU A 73 -2.29 -21.66 -2.74
C LEU A 73 -1.08 -21.20 -3.55
N THR A 74 -0.81 -21.86 -4.66
CA THR A 74 0.27 -21.51 -5.58
C THR A 74 -0.27 -20.74 -6.78
N LEU A 75 0.57 -19.92 -7.37
CA LEU A 75 0.29 -19.33 -8.68
C LEU A 75 0.29 -20.47 -9.71
N GLY A 76 -0.71 -20.51 -10.59
CA GLY A 76 -0.92 -21.66 -11.48
C GLY A 76 0.28 -22.00 -12.39
N TRP A 77 1.21 -21.07 -12.57
CA TRP A 77 2.44 -21.23 -13.36
C TRP A 77 3.67 -21.56 -12.49
N SER A 78 3.60 -21.39 -11.19
CA SER A 78 4.78 -21.46 -10.28
C SER A 78 5.14 -22.88 -9.87
N PHE A 79 4.25 -23.83 -10.09
CA PHE A 79 4.46 -25.21 -9.69
C PHE A 79 5.76 -25.78 -10.26
N ALA A 80 6.64 -26.23 -9.39
CA ALA A 80 7.95 -26.79 -9.70
C ALA A 80 9.04 -25.77 -10.17
N TYR A 81 8.80 -24.47 -10.12
CA TYR A 81 9.85 -23.49 -10.43
C TYR A 81 10.87 -23.36 -9.28
N SER A 82 12.15 -23.26 -9.64
CA SER A 82 13.17 -22.76 -8.73
C SER A 82 12.92 -21.28 -8.39
N ALA A 83 13.58 -20.74 -7.36
CA ALA A 83 13.46 -19.32 -7.02
C ALA A 83 13.84 -18.41 -8.21
N GLU A 84 14.91 -18.75 -8.95
CA GLU A 84 15.35 -18.01 -10.13
C GLU A 84 14.31 -18.03 -11.26
N GLN A 85 13.78 -19.22 -11.56
CA GLN A 85 12.74 -19.39 -12.58
C GLN A 85 11.48 -18.62 -12.21
N TRP A 86 11.11 -18.65 -10.94
CA TRP A 86 9.95 -17.95 -10.43
C TRP A 86 10.08 -16.43 -10.58
N VAL A 87 11.22 -15.85 -10.15
CA VAL A 87 11.46 -14.40 -10.30
C VAL A 87 11.58 -14.04 -11.78
N THR A 88 12.30 -14.82 -12.58
CA THR A 88 12.43 -14.55 -14.02
C THR A 88 11.07 -14.51 -14.70
N HIS A 89 10.21 -15.49 -14.43
CA HIS A 89 8.88 -15.54 -15.03
C HIS A 89 7.98 -14.41 -14.51
N LEU A 90 8.07 -14.09 -13.22
CA LEU A 90 7.37 -12.93 -12.66
C LEU A 90 7.77 -11.63 -13.40
N LEU A 91 9.06 -11.41 -13.62
CA LEU A 91 9.54 -10.24 -14.37
C LEU A 91 9.00 -10.22 -15.81
N GLU A 92 8.98 -11.38 -16.50
CA GLU A 92 8.39 -11.50 -17.83
C GLU A 92 6.91 -11.09 -17.84
N LEU A 93 6.12 -11.59 -16.88
CA LEU A 93 4.70 -11.24 -16.74
C LEU A 93 4.48 -9.76 -16.41
N VAL A 94 5.32 -9.18 -15.53
CA VAL A 94 5.26 -7.75 -15.20
C VAL A 94 5.51 -6.89 -16.43
N ILE A 95 6.56 -7.21 -17.20
CA ILE A 95 6.89 -6.48 -18.44
C ILE A 95 5.81 -6.72 -19.51
N GLU A 96 5.18 -7.88 -19.54
CA GLU A 96 4.04 -8.13 -20.42
C GLU A 96 2.85 -7.21 -20.10
N ARG A 97 2.55 -7.03 -18.82
CA ARG A 97 1.38 -6.23 -18.37
C ARG A 97 1.63 -4.74 -18.36
N LEU A 98 2.83 -4.30 -18.04
CA LEU A 98 3.18 -2.89 -17.87
C LEU A 98 4.07 -2.34 -19.00
N GLY A 99 4.40 -3.14 -20.00
CA GLY A 99 5.33 -2.76 -21.07
C GLY A 99 4.98 -1.45 -21.76
N GLU A 100 3.73 -1.24 -22.12
CA GLU A 100 3.28 0.01 -22.76
C GLU A 100 3.51 1.26 -21.89
N HIS A 101 3.40 1.13 -20.55
CA HIS A 101 3.69 2.23 -19.63
C HIS A 101 5.20 2.44 -19.49
N ILE A 102 5.98 1.36 -19.48
CA ILE A 102 7.45 1.39 -19.39
C ILE A 102 8.06 1.97 -20.65
N GLU A 103 7.53 1.67 -21.83
CA GLU A 103 7.98 2.22 -23.11
C GLU A 103 7.86 3.75 -23.21
N ARG A 104 6.94 4.35 -22.45
CA ARG A 104 6.77 5.81 -22.38
C ARG A 104 7.86 6.50 -21.55
N ILE A 105 8.60 5.74 -20.75
CA ILE A 105 9.70 6.26 -19.92
C ILE A 105 10.91 6.43 -20.83
N LYS A 106 11.44 7.64 -20.91
CA LYS A 106 12.56 7.96 -21.81
C LYS A 106 13.92 7.97 -21.12
N ASP A 107 13.88 8.22 -19.81
CA ASP A 107 15.07 8.40 -19.00
C ASP A 107 15.37 7.13 -18.19
N LEU A 108 15.88 7.29 -16.97
CA LEU A 108 16.18 6.20 -16.06
C LEU A 108 14.89 5.60 -15.46
N LEU A 109 14.81 4.28 -15.41
CA LEU A 109 13.85 3.54 -14.58
C LEU A 109 14.57 2.90 -13.40
N VAL A 110 14.12 3.24 -12.19
CA VAL A 110 14.55 2.54 -10.98
C VAL A 110 13.63 1.34 -10.77
N VAL A 111 14.21 0.17 -10.49
CA VAL A 111 13.44 -1.06 -10.24
C VAL A 111 13.83 -1.62 -8.88
N GLU A 112 12.84 -1.80 -8.01
CA GLU A 112 13.01 -2.49 -6.74
C GLU A 112 12.20 -3.78 -6.74
N ILE A 113 12.88 -4.89 -6.50
CA ILE A 113 12.28 -6.23 -6.43
C ILE A 113 12.31 -6.67 -4.97
N LEU A 114 11.13 -6.74 -4.38
CA LEU A 114 10.93 -7.18 -2.99
C LEU A 114 10.52 -8.65 -3.03
N VAL A 115 11.26 -9.49 -2.36
CA VAL A 115 10.92 -10.92 -2.24
C VAL A 115 10.93 -11.33 -0.76
N ASP A 116 10.18 -12.37 -0.47
CA ASP A 116 10.17 -12.96 0.86
C ASP A 116 11.57 -13.46 1.27
N PRO A 117 11.87 -13.57 2.59
CA PRO A 117 13.20 -13.94 3.07
C PRO A 117 13.70 -15.28 2.55
N GLY A 118 12.81 -16.26 2.36
CA GLY A 118 13.18 -17.59 1.86
C GLY A 118 13.62 -17.54 0.40
N THR A 119 12.84 -16.86 -0.44
CA THR A 119 13.18 -16.63 -1.85
C THR A 119 14.46 -15.81 -1.99
N PHE A 120 14.63 -14.76 -1.16
CA PHE A 120 15.85 -13.94 -1.18
C PHE A 120 17.10 -14.76 -0.86
N ALA A 121 17.05 -15.61 0.17
CA ALA A 121 18.16 -16.48 0.53
C ALA A 121 18.53 -17.44 -0.63
N ALA A 122 17.53 -18.09 -1.23
CA ALA A 122 17.76 -19.00 -2.35
C ALA A 122 18.40 -18.30 -3.57
N LEU A 123 17.96 -17.08 -3.90
CA LEU A 123 18.51 -16.29 -5.01
C LEU A 123 19.94 -15.81 -4.73
N ARG A 124 20.25 -15.46 -3.48
CA ARG A 124 21.61 -15.09 -3.09
C ARG A 124 22.57 -16.26 -3.20
N ASP A 125 22.15 -17.47 -2.83
CA ASP A 125 22.97 -18.67 -2.86
C ASP A 125 23.34 -19.08 -4.29
N THR A 126 22.50 -18.74 -5.27
CA THR A 126 22.74 -18.98 -6.70
C THR A 126 23.39 -17.79 -7.42
N ALA A 127 23.70 -16.71 -6.70
CA ALA A 127 24.22 -15.47 -7.26
C ALA A 127 23.37 -14.92 -8.43
N PHE A 128 22.05 -14.99 -8.30
CA PHE A 128 21.10 -14.52 -9.29
C PHE A 128 21.28 -13.03 -9.60
N ASP A 129 21.44 -12.70 -10.88
CA ASP A 129 21.59 -11.32 -11.37
C ASP A 129 20.25 -10.81 -11.92
N SER A 130 19.50 -10.13 -11.07
CA SER A 130 18.20 -9.55 -11.42
C SER A 130 18.30 -8.44 -12.47
N ALA A 131 19.39 -7.67 -12.47
CA ALA A 131 19.59 -6.58 -13.42
C ALA A 131 19.82 -7.14 -14.84
N LYS A 132 20.69 -8.11 -14.97
CA LYS A 132 20.96 -8.79 -16.24
C LYS A 132 19.72 -9.52 -16.76
N THR A 133 18.96 -10.16 -15.86
CA THR A 133 17.74 -10.87 -16.24
C THR A 133 16.70 -9.90 -16.78
N LEU A 134 16.44 -8.79 -16.08
CA LEU A 134 15.46 -7.79 -16.51
C LEU A 134 15.90 -7.10 -17.82
N ASP A 135 17.16 -6.73 -17.94
CA ASP A 135 17.69 -6.16 -19.18
C ASP A 135 17.47 -7.11 -20.37
N GLY A 136 17.77 -8.39 -20.20
CA GLY A 136 17.50 -9.42 -21.22
C GLY A 136 16.02 -9.53 -21.62
N ILE A 137 15.09 -9.38 -20.66
CA ILE A 137 13.64 -9.38 -20.92
C ILE A 137 13.24 -8.14 -21.74
N LEU A 138 13.72 -6.96 -21.36
CA LEU A 138 13.43 -5.70 -22.05
C LEU A 138 13.99 -5.68 -23.46
N VAL A 139 15.20 -6.18 -23.66
CA VAL A 139 15.81 -6.31 -24.99
C VAL A 139 14.99 -7.20 -25.92
N LYS A 140 14.46 -8.32 -25.42
CA LYS A 140 13.56 -9.20 -26.21
C LYS A 140 12.28 -8.47 -26.65
N ARG A 141 11.85 -7.45 -25.91
CA ARG A 141 10.68 -6.63 -26.22
C ARG A 141 11.04 -5.33 -26.97
N ALA A 142 12.30 -5.19 -27.39
CA ALA A 142 12.84 -3.99 -28.04
C ALA A 142 12.73 -2.69 -27.20
N ILE A 143 12.59 -2.82 -25.88
CA ILE A 143 12.58 -1.69 -24.94
C ILE A 143 14.03 -1.37 -24.57
N LYS A 144 14.48 -0.16 -24.91
CA LYS A 144 15.82 0.33 -24.56
C LYS A 144 15.69 1.44 -23.52
N LEU A 145 16.02 1.12 -22.28
CA LEU A 145 15.85 2.03 -21.15
C LEU A 145 17.00 1.83 -20.15
N PRO A 146 17.68 2.90 -19.70
CA PRO A 146 18.63 2.78 -18.61
C PRO A 146 17.94 2.28 -17.33
N LEU A 147 18.56 1.29 -16.67
CA LEU A 147 18.01 0.65 -15.47
C LEU A 147 18.93 0.78 -14.28
N THR A 148 18.33 0.97 -13.12
CA THR A 148 18.95 0.66 -11.82
C THR A 148 18.07 -0.37 -11.13
N VAL A 149 18.59 -1.56 -10.90
CA VAL A 149 17.82 -2.67 -10.30
C VAL A 149 18.38 -3.00 -8.93
N LYS A 150 17.48 -3.13 -7.95
CA LYS A 150 17.82 -3.52 -6.59
C LYS A 150 16.87 -4.60 -6.12
N MET A 151 17.41 -5.67 -5.57
CA MET A 151 16.62 -6.73 -4.95
C MET A 151 16.76 -6.65 -3.43
N LEU A 152 15.64 -6.78 -2.73
CA LEU A 152 15.53 -6.61 -1.28
C LEU A 152 14.74 -7.78 -0.69
N SER A 153 15.17 -8.20 0.50
CA SER A 153 14.36 -9.08 1.35
C SER A 153 13.47 -8.21 2.21
N GLU A 154 12.17 -8.43 2.12
CA GLU A 154 11.19 -7.62 2.84
C GLU A 154 10.11 -8.50 3.46
N SER A 155 9.50 -7.95 4.52
CA SER A 155 8.30 -8.48 5.14
C SER A 155 7.38 -7.32 5.52
N GLY A 156 6.09 -7.43 5.21
CA GLY A 156 5.13 -6.35 5.46
C GLY A 156 5.25 -5.18 4.47
N LEU A 157 4.72 -4.03 4.87
CA LEU A 157 4.60 -2.83 4.03
C LEU A 157 5.57 -1.70 4.43
N GLU A 158 6.60 -1.99 5.21
CA GLU A 158 7.54 -0.97 5.72
C GLU A 158 8.27 -0.23 4.60
N ARG A 159 8.61 -0.92 3.51
CA ARG A 159 9.23 -0.29 2.34
C ARG A 159 8.37 0.84 1.76
N LEU A 160 7.06 0.70 1.79
CA LEU A 160 6.14 1.72 1.30
C LEU A 160 6.26 3.03 2.11
N TYR A 161 6.44 2.90 3.43
CA TYR A 161 6.68 4.05 4.31
C TYR A 161 7.92 4.82 3.87
N HIS A 162 9.02 4.11 3.58
CA HIS A 162 10.24 4.73 3.09
C HIS A 162 10.06 5.35 1.70
N CYS A 163 9.33 4.69 0.81
CA CYS A 163 9.06 5.22 -0.52
C CYS A 163 8.34 6.58 -0.49
N VAL A 164 7.41 6.79 0.45
CA VAL A 164 6.68 8.06 0.56
C VAL A 164 7.60 9.22 0.99
N ASP A 165 8.69 8.95 1.71
CA ASP A 165 9.66 9.97 2.13
C ASP A 165 10.77 10.23 1.12
N GLN A 166 10.95 9.31 0.17
CA GLN A 166 11.97 9.47 -0.85
C GLN A 166 11.49 10.41 -1.97
N HIS A 167 12.38 11.32 -2.40
CA HIS A 167 12.19 12.09 -3.61
C HIS A 167 12.65 11.27 -4.81
N PHE A 168 11.72 10.77 -5.58
CA PHE A 168 12.02 10.06 -6.82
C PHE A 168 12.20 11.08 -7.95
N THR A 169 13.41 11.19 -8.47
CA THR A 169 13.73 11.98 -9.68
C THR A 169 13.49 11.17 -10.96
N ALA A 170 13.37 9.86 -10.82
CA ALA A 170 13.03 8.91 -11.89
C ALA A 170 11.84 8.04 -11.47
N PRO A 171 11.02 7.54 -12.41
CA PRO A 171 9.98 6.58 -12.10
C PRO A 171 10.53 5.34 -11.38
N LEU A 172 9.75 4.81 -10.43
CA LEU A 172 10.07 3.60 -9.69
C LEU A 172 9.09 2.48 -10.09
N LEU A 173 9.62 1.38 -10.60
CA LEU A 173 8.90 0.12 -10.72
C LEU A 173 9.19 -0.73 -9.48
N LEU A 174 8.22 -0.82 -8.60
CA LEU A 174 8.29 -1.65 -7.41
C LEU A 174 7.56 -2.96 -7.70
N ILE A 175 8.26 -4.08 -7.53
CA ILE A 175 7.72 -5.44 -7.71
C ILE A 175 7.85 -6.14 -6.37
N ALA A 176 6.73 -6.57 -5.79
CA ALA A 176 6.73 -7.33 -4.54
C ALA A 176 6.10 -8.70 -4.78
N GLY A 177 6.77 -9.76 -4.34
CA GLY A 177 6.25 -11.10 -4.54
C GLY A 177 6.76 -12.12 -3.53
N GLN A 178 5.88 -13.03 -3.14
CA GLN A 178 6.15 -14.12 -2.22
C GLN A 178 5.93 -15.46 -2.89
N ARG A 179 6.88 -16.38 -2.69
CA ARG A 179 6.86 -17.73 -3.25
C ARG A 179 6.76 -18.75 -2.11
N ALA A 180 5.76 -19.62 -2.16
CA ALA A 180 5.64 -20.72 -1.22
C ALA A 180 6.84 -21.68 -1.35
N THR A 181 7.50 -21.96 -0.26
CA THR A 181 8.63 -22.92 -0.22
C THR A 181 8.15 -24.34 0.01
N ASP A 182 7.00 -24.49 0.63
CA ASP A 182 6.31 -25.77 0.87
C ASP A 182 4.79 -25.58 0.90
N ALA A 183 4.06 -26.69 0.86
CA ALA A 183 2.60 -26.70 0.79
C ALA A 183 1.89 -26.14 2.04
N ASN A 184 2.60 -25.89 3.12
CA ASN A 184 2.05 -25.43 4.40
C ASN A 184 2.53 -24.05 4.80
N SER A 185 3.32 -23.36 3.96
CA SER A 185 3.90 -22.08 4.32
C SER A 185 2.87 -20.95 4.24
N TYR A 186 2.65 -20.42 3.08
CA TYR A 186 1.71 -19.33 2.78
C TYR A 186 1.33 -19.36 1.31
N SER A 187 0.32 -18.61 0.94
CA SER A 187 -0.10 -18.53 -0.47
C SER A 187 0.83 -17.63 -1.28
N GLU A 188 1.06 -18.02 -2.52
CA GLU A 188 1.86 -17.23 -3.45
C GLU A 188 1.06 -16.04 -3.97
N GLY A 189 1.77 -14.97 -4.23
CA GLY A 189 1.21 -13.78 -4.84
C GLY A 189 2.27 -12.77 -5.16
N ALA A 190 1.96 -11.88 -6.10
CA ALA A 190 2.84 -10.78 -6.44
C ALA A 190 2.05 -9.56 -6.92
N VAL A 191 2.68 -8.41 -6.81
CA VAL A 191 2.17 -7.13 -7.30
C VAL A 191 3.30 -6.35 -7.93
N SER A 192 2.99 -5.58 -8.93
CA SER A 192 3.89 -4.52 -9.36
C SER A 192 3.17 -3.17 -9.44
N LEU A 193 3.90 -2.14 -9.05
CA LEU A 193 3.44 -0.75 -8.99
C LEU A 193 4.44 0.11 -9.78
N LEU A 194 3.97 0.78 -10.81
CA LEU A 194 4.73 1.83 -11.46
C LEU A 194 4.39 3.16 -10.80
N ILE A 195 5.37 3.71 -10.10
CA ILE A 195 5.25 4.93 -9.30
C ILE A 195 5.89 6.06 -10.10
N GLY A 196 5.14 7.15 -10.29
CA GLY A 196 5.64 8.34 -10.98
C GLY A 196 6.68 9.11 -10.15
N THR A 197 7.32 10.08 -10.79
CA THR A 197 8.23 11.01 -10.10
C THR A 197 7.47 11.86 -9.08
N THR A 198 8.14 12.20 -7.98
CA THR A 198 7.56 12.98 -6.88
C THR A 198 7.54 14.49 -7.13
N ASP A 199 7.36 14.93 -8.35
CA ASP A 199 7.09 16.34 -8.56
C ASP A 199 5.69 16.66 -8.03
N HIS A 200 5.64 16.99 -6.73
CA HIS A 200 4.44 17.18 -5.93
C HIS A 200 3.51 18.32 -6.38
N ARG A 201 3.88 19.03 -7.44
CA ARG A 201 3.19 20.27 -7.86
C ARG A 201 2.09 20.07 -8.89
N ALA A 202 2.07 18.94 -9.58
CA ALA A 202 0.96 18.66 -10.47
C ALA A 202 0.69 17.14 -10.46
N PRO A 203 -0.53 16.70 -10.08
CA PRO A 203 -0.96 15.38 -10.50
C PRO A 203 -0.93 15.41 -12.03
N THR A 204 0.03 14.72 -12.62
CA THR A 204 -0.02 14.52 -14.06
C THR A 204 -1.37 13.86 -14.36
N ALA A 205 -2.03 14.26 -15.45
CA ALA A 205 -3.31 13.71 -15.85
C ALA A 205 -3.34 12.17 -15.95
N GLU A 206 -2.17 11.54 -15.85
CA GLU A 206 -1.93 10.11 -15.91
C GLU A 206 -1.95 9.40 -14.54
N SER A 207 -1.85 10.11 -13.39
CA SER A 207 -1.89 9.43 -12.09
C SER A 207 -3.32 9.04 -11.75
N GLN A 208 -3.59 7.73 -11.81
CA GLN A 208 -4.93 7.21 -11.57
C GLN A 208 -5.26 7.05 -10.08
N VAL A 209 -4.29 6.72 -9.23
CA VAL A 209 -4.47 6.44 -7.81
C VAL A 209 -3.36 7.05 -6.96
N ARG A 210 -3.72 7.56 -5.78
CA ARG A 210 -2.79 8.00 -4.74
C ARG A 210 -2.76 6.98 -3.61
N VAL A 211 -1.57 6.58 -3.22
CA VAL A 211 -1.34 5.79 -2.02
C VAL A 211 -0.73 6.71 -0.97
N TYR A 212 -1.50 7.01 0.06
CA TYR A 212 -1.06 7.87 1.14
C TYR A 212 -0.05 7.18 2.04
N ARG A 213 0.65 7.96 2.85
CA ARG A 213 1.59 7.47 3.84
C ARG A 213 0.95 6.38 4.71
N PRO A 214 1.53 5.18 4.81
CA PRO A 214 1.05 4.17 5.74
C PRO A 214 1.27 4.63 7.18
N MET A 215 0.39 4.23 8.08
CA MET A 215 0.57 4.38 9.51
C MET A 215 0.99 3.05 10.10
N LEU A 216 2.09 3.04 10.83
CA LEU A 216 2.49 1.91 11.66
C LEU A 216 1.67 1.96 12.95
N SER A 217 0.98 0.87 13.24
CA SER A 217 0.15 0.73 14.43
C SER A 217 0.38 -0.63 15.07
N ASN A 218 0.02 -0.78 16.31
CA ASN A 218 -0.17 -2.09 16.92
C ASN A 218 -1.66 -2.40 17.05
N VAL A 219 -2.01 -3.65 17.28
CA VAL A 219 -3.41 -4.10 17.35
C VAL A 219 -4.19 -3.36 18.45
N GLU A 220 -3.54 -3.02 19.56
CA GLU A 220 -4.15 -2.33 20.70
C GLU A 220 -4.47 -0.86 20.38
N ALA A 221 -3.61 -0.19 19.62
CA ALA A 221 -3.78 1.21 19.21
C ALA A 221 -4.59 1.37 17.93
N LEU A 222 -4.84 0.28 17.20
CA LEU A 222 -5.41 0.27 15.85
C LEU A 222 -6.69 1.10 15.72
N TYR A 223 -7.58 1.05 16.71
CA TYR A 223 -8.83 1.84 16.73
C TYR A 223 -8.57 3.35 16.71
N ALA A 224 -7.71 3.82 17.60
CA ALA A 224 -7.37 5.25 17.70
C ALA A 224 -6.59 5.73 16.46
N ASP A 225 -5.67 4.90 15.98
CA ASP A 225 -4.81 5.19 14.85
C ASP A 225 -5.60 5.26 13.53
N LEU A 226 -6.59 4.39 13.33
CA LEU A 226 -7.50 4.47 12.18
C LEU A 226 -8.29 5.78 12.18
N GLY A 227 -8.76 6.23 13.35
CA GLY A 227 -9.41 7.53 13.50
C GLY A 227 -8.46 8.70 13.15
N GLN A 228 -7.19 8.58 13.52
CA GLN A 228 -6.17 9.58 13.19
C GLN A 228 -5.83 9.60 11.70
N VAL A 229 -5.66 8.45 11.06
CA VAL A 229 -5.42 8.32 9.61
C VAL A 229 -6.53 9.03 8.83
N ARG A 230 -7.78 8.73 9.15
CA ARG A 230 -8.95 9.35 8.51
C ARG A 230 -8.96 10.87 8.67
N ARG A 231 -8.69 11.37 9.88
CA ARG A 231 -8.64 12.79 10.17
C ARG A 231 -7.53 13.52 9.41
N ILE A 232 -6.34 12.92 9.30
CA ILE A 232 -5.16 13.55 8.70
C ILE A 232 -5.22 13.48 7.19
N GLN A 233 -5.52 12.32 6.64
CA GLN A 233 -5.42 12.07 5.20
C GLN A 233 -6.64 12.57 4.42
N GLY A 234 -7.73 12.90 5.10
CA GLY A 234 -8.82 13.75 4.59
C GLY A 234 -9.61 13.26 3.37
N GLY A 235 -9.27 12.10 2.84
CA GLY A 235 -9.88 11.53 1.65
C GLY A 235 -10.57 10.19 1.90
N ALA A 236 -10.50 9.71 3.13
CA ALA A 236 -11.28 8.58 3.55
C ALA A 236 -12.65 9.10 3.94
N ASP A 237 -13.50 9.35 2.96
CA ASP A 237 -14.93 9.36 3.19
C ASP A 237 -15.26 8.14 4.05
N ASN A 238 -16.24 8.25 4.92
CA ASN A 238 -16.67 7.16 5.81
C ASN A 238 -17.03 5.86 5.05
N ASP A 239 -16.96 5.88 3.74
CA ASP A 239 -17.34 4.87 2.78
C ASP A 239 -16.14 4.15 2.11
N ALA A 240 -14.96 4.16 2.68
CA ALA A 240 -13.82 3.41 2.12
C ALA A 240 -14.05 1.91 2.25
N ASP A 241 -13.85 1.17 1.15
CA ASP A 241 -13.82 -0.29 1.21
C ASP A 241 -12.58 -0.76 1.98
N ILE A 242 -12.71 -1.83 2.76
CA ILE A 242 -11.64 -2.34 3.62
C ILE A 242 -11.04 -3.60 3.00
N TRP A 243 -9.71 -3.64 2.95
CA TRP A 243 -8.92 -4.81 2.60
C TRP A 243 -8.06 -5.18 3.80
N ASP A 244 -8.21 -6.38 4.29
CA ASP A 244 -7.48 -6.86 5.45
C ASP A 244 -6.72 -8.15 5.14
N THR A 245 -5.53 -8.30 5.74
CA THR A 245 -4.71 -9.51 5.64
C THR A 245 -3.81 -9.69 6.87
N GLY A 246 -3.60 -10.94 7.27
CA GLY A 246 -2.77 -11.29 8.41
C GLY A 246 -3.34 -10.89 9.77
N LEU A 247 -4.63 -10.54 9.83
CA LEU A 247 -5.28 -10.07 11.05
C LEU A 247 -6.01 -11.21 11.76
N ASP A 248 -5.97 -11.18 13.08
CA ASP A 248 -6.79 -12.05 13.90
C ASP A 248 -8.24 -11.52 14.04
N LYS A 249 -9.12 -12.33 14.59
CA LYS A 249 -10.53 -11.98 14.79
C LYS A 249 -10.73 -10.74 15.68
N HIS A 250 -9.82 -10.51 16.63
CA HIS A 250 -9.91 -9.35 17.53
C HIS A 250 -9.59 -8.05 16.79
N ALA A 251 -8.50 -8.04 16.03
CA ALA A 251 -8.12 -6.90 15.17
C ALA A 251 -9.20 -6.58 14.13
N LEU A 252 -9.78 -7.61 13.50
CA LEU A 252 -10.92 -7.43 12.58
C LEU A 252 -12.13 -6.79 13.27
N GLY A 253 -12.48 -7.24 14.47
CA GLY A 253 -13.54 -6.62 15.27
C GLY A 253 -13.26 -5.14 15.58
N THR A 254 -12.00 -4.81 15.85
CA THR A 254 -11.54 -3.43 16.11
C THR A 254 -11.69 -2.55 14.88
N ILE A 255 -11.31 -3.05 13.69
CA ILE A 255 -11.46 -2.31 12.43
C ILE A 255 -12.92 -2.05 12.11
N ARG A 256 -13.78 -3.07 12.26
CA ARG A 256 -15.24 -2.95 12.05
C ARG A 256 -15.84 -1.88 12.95
N LYS A 257 -15.49 -1.92 14.22
CA LYS A 257 -15.94 -0.90 15.19
C LYS A 257 -15.45 0.48 14.78
N ALA A 258 -14.15 0.66 14.47
CA ALA A 258 -13.61 1.94 14.05
C ALA A 258 -14.28 2.48 12.76
N SER A 259 -14.67 1.59 11.86
CA SER A 259 -15.37 1.95 10.62
C SER A 259 -16.80 2.38 10.88
N SER A 260 -17.52 1.68 11.76
CA SER A 260 -18.89 2.01 12.17
C SER A 260 -18.96 3.34 12.91
N ASP A 261 -18.06 3.57 13.86
CA ASP A 261 -18.04 4.79 14.69
C ASP A 261 -17.69 6.05 13.88
N ALA A 262 -16.93 5.92 12.80
CA ALA A 262 -16.59 7.02 11.91
C ALA A 262 -17.80 7.53 11.09
N GLY A 263 -18.83 6.75 10.94
CA GLY A 263 -20.06 7.08 10.21
C GLY A 263 -20.97 8.10 10.90
N GLY A 264 -20.58 8.65 12.06
CA GLY A 264 -21.21 9.84 12.67
C GLY A 264 -22.69 9.68 13.06
N GLY A 265 -23.13 8.50 13.49
CA GLY A 265 -24.50 8.29 13.99
C GLY A 265 -25.63 8.48 12.96
N HIS A 266 -25.35 8.92 11.76
CA HIS A 266 -26.24 8.66 10.66
C HIS A 266 -26.18 7.15 10.43
N VAL A 267 -27.33 6.49 10.54
CA VAL A 267 -27.56 5.18 9.98
C VAL A 267 -27.12 5.31 8.51
N ALA A 268 -25.82 5.19 8.27
CA ALA A 268 -25.33 4.89 6.95
C ALA A 268 -26.21 3.69 6.58
N ASN A 269 -27.11 3.89 5.61
CA ASN A 269 -27.81 2.77 5.03
C ASN A 269 -26.78 1.68 4.96
N GLU A 270 -27.09 0.46 5.44
CA GLU A 270 -26.20 -0.72 5.44
C GLU A 270 -25.60 -1.01 4.06
N ARG A 271 -25.73 -0.06 3.17
CA ARG A 271 -25.16 0.02 1.84
C ARG A 271 -23.68 0.39 2.01
N ASP A 272 -22.87 -0.64 1.95
CA ASP A 272 -21.77 -0.61 1.01
C ASP A 272 -20.35 -0.27 1.50
N THR A 273 -20.00 -0.34 2.78
CA THR A 273 -18.59 -0.56 3.11
C THR A 273 -18.28 -2.03 2.83
N LEU A 274 -17.54 -2.28 1.76
CA LEU A 274 -17.19 -3.63 1.39
C LEU A 274 -15.97 -4.07 2.19
N GLU A 275 -16.15 -5.10 2.99
CA GLU A 275 -15.03 -5.78 3.64
C GLU A 275 -14.50 -6.87 2.69
N ASN A 276 -13.21 -6.82 2.42
CA ASN A 276 -12.52 -7.81 1.61
C ASN A 276 -11.44 -8.46 2.47
N ASN A 277 -11.75 -9.59 3.06
CA ASN A 277 -10.76 -10.39 3.75
C ASN A 277 -9.90 -11.11 2.71
N PHE A 278 -8.65 -10.65 2.58
CA PHE A 278 -7.72 -11.20 1.60
C PHE A 278 -7.45 -12.68 1.86
N ASP A 279 -7.30 -13.07 3.13
CA ASP A 279 -6.93 -14.41 3.53
C ASP A 279 -8.05 -15.43 3.30
N GLU A 280 -9.31 -14.98 3.31
CA GLU A 280 -10.44 -15.85 2.95
C GLU A 280 -10.38 -16.32 1.50
N VAL A 281 -9.92 -15.45 0.60
CA VAL A 281 -9.95 -15.73 -0.85
C VAL A 281 -8.59 -16.19 -1.35
N ALA A 282 -7.51 -15.52 -0.95
CA ALA A 282 -6.15 -15.82 -1.40
C ALA A 282 -5.47 -16.93 -0.58
N GLY A 283 -6.06 -17.33 0.56
CA GLY A 283 -5.51 -18.34 1.44
C GLY A 283 -4.53 -17.78 2.46
N LEU A 284 -3.64 -18.62 2.99
CA LEU A 284 -2.74 -18.25 4.09
C LEU A 284 -1.91 -17.02 3.78
N ALA A 285 -1.97 -16.03 4.69
CA ALA A 285 -1.16 -14.82 4.60
C ALA A 285 0.34 -15.14 4.71
N GLY A 286 1.14 -14.46 3.91
CA GLY A 286 2.59 -14.54 3.93
C GLY A 286 3.23 -13.17 4.16
N PRO A 287 4.56 -13.11 4.16
CA PRO A 287 5.31 -11.89 4.46
C PRO A 287 4.95 -10.68 3.59
N LEU A 288 4.56 -10.91 2.34
CA LEU A 288 4.23 -9.86 1.38
C LEU A 288 2.75 -9.81 0.98
N SER A 289 1.86 -10.50 1.71
CA SER A 289 0.41 -10.48 1.44
C SER A 289 -0.17 -9.07 1.48
N GLY A 290 0.33 -8.20 2.37
CA GLY A 290 -0.07 -6.79 2.42
C GLY A 290 0.18 -6.03 1.12
N TRP A 291 1.25 -6.36 0.39
CA TRP A 291 1.52 -5.77 -0.93
C TRP A 291 0.52 -6.23 -1.98
N VAL A 292 0.16 -7.51 -1.96
CA VAL A 292 -0.83 -8.06 -2.91
C VAL A 292 -2.21 -7.45 -2.63
N ALA A 293 -2.61 -7.37 -1.35
CA ALA A 293 -3.84 -6.70 -0.93
C ALA A 293 -3.85 -5.22 -1.34
N LEU A 294 -2.71 -4.51 -1.19
CA LEU A 294 -2.54 -3.13 -1.66
C LEU A 294 -2.76 -3.02 -3.18
N GLY A 295 -2.18 -3.93 -3.96
CA GLY A 295 -2.37 -3.95 -5.41
C GLY A 295 -3.83 -4.15 -5.82
N LEU A 296 -4.55 -5.07 -5.16
CA LEU A 296 -5.98 -5.29 -5.38
C LEU A 296 -6.80 -4.05 -5.02
N ALA A 297 -6.49 -3.41 -3.90
CA ALA A 297 -7.14 -2.18 -3.47
C ALA A 297 -6.89 -1.02 -4.45
N ILE A 298 -5.69 -0.90 -5.05
CA ILE A 298 -5.39 0.06 -6.12
C ILE A 298 -6.28 -0.20 -7.34
N GLN A 299 -6.40 -1.46 -7.77
CA GLN A 299 -7.28 -1.82 -8.87
C GLN A 299 -8.75 -1.55 -8.55
N ALA A 300 -9.19 -1.85 -7.32
CA ALA A 300 -10.54 -1.55 -6.86
C ALA A 300 -10.80 -0.04 -6.82
N ALA A 301 -9.87 0.77 -6.32
CA ALA A 301 -9.97 2.23 -6.32
C ALA A 301 -10.14 2.77 -7.74
N THR A 302 -9.37 2.24 -8.70
CA THR A 302 -9.45 2.63 -10.11
C THR A 302 -10.81 2.29 -10.73
N ARG A 303 -11.32 1.09 -10.47
CA ARG A 303 -12.56 0.59 -11.11
C ARG A 303 -13.83 1.12 -10.44
N ARG A 304 -13.86 1.11 -9.11
CA ARG A 304 -15.03 1.53 -8.31
C ARG A 304 -15.10 3.03 -8.06
N GLN A 305 -13.99 3.73 -8.27
CA GLN A 305 -13.86 5.16 -7.99
C GLN A 305 -14.16 5.52 -6.53
N ARG A 306 -13.81 4.62 -5.62
CA ARG A 306 -13.98 4.77 -4.17
C ARG A 306 -12.63 4.67 -3.47
N SER A 307 -12.53 5.33 -2.33
CA SER A 307 -11.40 5.17 -1.42
C SER A 307 -11.30 3.73 -0.91
N GLN A 308 -10.10 3.28 -0.67
CA GLN A 308 -9.80 1.94 -0.16
C GLN A 308 -8.93 2.08 1.08
N LEU A 309 -9.20 1.31 2.09
CA LEU A 309 -8.38 1.18 3.29
C LEU A 309 -7.74 -0.21 3.30
N VAL A 310 -6.44 -0.27 3.32
CA VAL A 310 -5.70 -1.54 3.47
C VAL A 310 -5.16 -1.64 4.87
N VAL A 311 -5.46 -2.71 5.56
CA VAL A 311 -4.90 -3.03 6.87
C VAL A 311 -4.20 -4.37 6.80
N SER A 312 -2.90 -4.36 7.05
CA SER A 312 -2.08 -5.57 6.99
C SER A 312 -1.33 -5.74 8.30
N ALA A 313 -1.35 -6.93 8.85
CA ALA A 313 -0.54 -7.27 10.00
C ALA A 313 0.62 -8.18 9.58
N ASN A 314 1.78 -7.90 10.18
CA ASN A 314 2.93 -8.77 10.15
C ASN A 314 3.40 -8.97 11.61
N GLY A 315 2.95 -10.07 12.21
CA GLY A 315 3.13 -10.29 13.65
C GLY A 315 2.22 -9.37 14.50
N SER A 316 2.81 -8.57 15.39
CA SER A 316 2.05 -7.66 16.28
C SER A 316 1.78 -6.27 15.68
N SER A 317 2.34 -5.96 14.52
CA SER A 317 2.21 -4.65 13.87
C SER A 317 1.15 -4.67 12.80
N ALA A 318 0.29 -3.65 12.78
CA ALA A 318 -0.68 -3.43 11.71
C ALA A 318 -0.32 -2.15 10.96
N ILE A 319 -0.46 -2.16 9.64
CA ILE A 319 -0.23 -1.00 8.78
C ILE A 319 -1.55 -0.66 8.11
N ALA A 320 -2.00 0.58 8.28
CA ALA A 320 -3.21 1.08 7.64
C ALA A 320 -2.83 2.08 6.53
N ILE A 321 -3.40 1.91 5.36
CA ILE A 321 -3.15 2.75 4.18
C ILE A 321 -4.47 3.18 3.59
N VAL A 322 -4.61 4.47 3.36
CA VAL A 322 -5.79 5.02 2.71
C VAL A 322 -5.42 5.41 1.28
N MET A 323 -6.22 4.96 0.33
CA MET A 323 -6.07 5.27 -1.08
C MET A 323 -7.30 6.01 -1.57
N ALA A 324 -7.10 7.05 -2.35
CA ALA A 324 -8.18 7.77 -3.00
C ALA A 324 -7.80 8.05 -4.44
N ARG A 325 -8.78 7.99 -5.33
CA ARG A 325 -8.59 8.45 -6.70
C ARG A 325 -8.45 9.97 -6.74
N THR A 326 -7.60 10.48 -7.59
CA THR A 326 -7.62 11.91 -7.92
C THR A 326 -8.88 12.19 -8.72
N ASN A 327 -9.87 12.82 -8.11
CA ASN A 327 -10.94 13.45 -8.89
C ASN A 327 -10.30 14.60 -9.67
N HIS A 328 -10.18 14.46 -10.98
CA HIS A 328 -10.01 15.61 -11.83
C HIS A 328 -11.32 16.40 -11.72
N SER A 329 -11.38 17.42 -10.86
CA SER A 329 -12.36 18.48 -11.02
C SER A 329 -12.05 19.15 -12.36
N SER A 330 -12.87 18.79 -13.35
CA SER A 330 -12.98 19.46 -14.65
C SER A 330 -13.38 20.91 -14.47
#